data_1eb25b04f0ef5852e96107aab1c6bcff
#
_entry.id   1eb25b04f0ef5852e96107aab1c6bcff
#
_cell.length_a   1.000
_cell.length_b   1.000
_cell.length_c   1.000
_cell.angle_alpha   90.00
_cell.angle_beta   90.00
_cell.angle_gamma   90.00
#
_symmetry.space_group_name_H-M   'P 1'
#
loop_
_entity.id
_entity.type
_entity.pdbx_description
1 polymer ?
#
loop_
_entity_poly.entity_id
_entity_poly.type
_entity_poly.pdbx_seq_one_letter_code
_entity_poly.pdbx_strand_id
1 'polypeptide(L)'
;NERKQFKTPIADFGAIKMKLAKMATDAYVGESATYRASKNIEDRIALREAAGNTHQEAELKGVEEYAIECSILKVAVSEDVQNCADEGIQIFGGMGFSEETPMEAAWRDARIARIYEGTNEINRMLSVGMLVKKAMKGHVDLLGPATEVQNELMGIPSFETPDYSELFSEEKEMIAKLKKVFLMVAGAAVQKYGTELDQHQQLLIAAADILIEIYMAESAILRTEKNAKRTSEKEQAVQIAMSKLYLYNAVSIVEGKGKESIISFAEGDEQRMMLMGLKRYTKYTNYPDIVDLRNEIAEKVKAENKYCF
;
A
#
# COMPACT_ATOMS: atom_id res chain seq x y z
N ASN A 1 3.17 19.53 20.69
CA ASN A 1 3.52 20.96 20.81
C ASN A 1 3.65 21.41 22.28
N GLU A 2 2.72 21.05 23.16
CA GLU A 2 2.66 21.56 24.54
C GLU A 2 3.69 20.92 25.47
N ARG A 3 3.87 19.59 25.35
CA ARG A 3 4.80 18.84 26.20
C ARG A 3 6.24 19.18 25.87
N LYS A 4 7.02 19.53 26.90
CA LYS A 4 8.45 19.83 26.77
C LYS A 4 9.30 18.79 27.49
N GLN A 5 10.39 18.41 26.87
CA GLN A 5 11.48 17.62 27.45
C GLN A 5 12.82 18.27 27.03
N PHE A 6 13.80 18.24 27.91
CA PHE A 6 15.08 18.90 27.65
C PHE A 6 14.94 20.38 27.23
N LYS A 7 13.96 21.08 27.80
CA LYS A 7 13.61 22.49 27.52
C LYS A 7 13.05 22.75 26.11
N THR A 8 12.74 21.71 25.34
CA THR A 8 12.27 21.78 23.93
C THR A 8 10.91 21.08 23.81
N PRO A 9 9.96 21.60 23.03
CA PRO A 9 8.74 20.88 22.69
C PRO A 9 9.09 19.52 22.06
N ILE A 10 8.42 18.46 22.47
CA ILE A 10 8.77 17.12 21.94
C ILE A 10 8.54 17.00 20.45
N ALA A 11 7.59 17.75 19.88
CA ALA A 11 7.33 17.79 18.44
C ALA A 11 8.51 18.33 17.60
N ASP A 12 9.49 19.00 18.23
CA ASP A 12 10.69 19.51 17.56
C ASP A 12 11.79 18.46 17.39
N PHE A 13 11.71 17.35 18.14
CA PHE A 13 12.68 16.27 17.99
C PHE A 13 12.43 15.44 16.73
N GLY A 14 13.50 15.16 15.98
CA GLY A 14 13.44 14.36 14.74
C GLY A 14 12.78 12.99 14.92
N ALA A 15 12.97 12.34 16.08
CA ALA A 15 12.31 11.07 16.41
C ALA A 15 10.78 11.20 16.48
N ILE A 16 10.26 12.32 16.97
CA ILE A 16 8.81 12.58 17.01
C ILE A 16 8.30 13.03 15.63
N LYS A 17 9.05 13.88 14.93
CA LYS A 17 8.72 14.26 13.54
C LYS A 17 8.56 13.06 12.63
N MET A 18 9.45 12.07 12.74
CA MET A 18 9.34 10.82 11.99
C MET A 18 8.01 10.08 12.26
N LYS A 19 7.57 10.02 13.53
CA LYS A 19 6.29 9.40 13.93
C LYS A 19 5.09 10.20 13.41
N LEU A 20 5.09 11.52 13.58
CA LEU A 20 4.02 12.39 13.06
C LEU A 20 3.89 12.29 11.55
N ALA A 21 5.01 12.29 10.83
CA ALA A 21 5.02 12.14 9.38
C ALA A 21 4.45 10.78 8.95
N LYS A 22 4.83 9.68 9.63
CA LYS A 22 4.30 8.35 9.33
C LYS A 22 2.79 8.30 9.56
N MET A 23 2.31 8.71 10.74
CA MET A 23 0.88 8.69 11.08
C MET A 23 0.04 9.49 10.08
N ALA A 24 0.48 10.70 9.71
CA ALA A 24 -0.21 11.54 8.74
C ALA A 24 -0.19 10.93 7.33
N THR A 25 0.94 10.33 6.94
CA THR A 25 1.07 9.64 5.64
C THR A 25 0.16 8.43 5.56
N ASP A 26 0.15 7.57 6.58
CA ASP A 26 -0.68 6.37 6.62
C ASP A 26 -2.18 6.74 6.53
N ALA A 27 -2.61 7.76 7.28
CA ALA A 27 -3.98 8.27 7.23
C ALA A 27 -4.35 8.79 5.83
N TYR A 28 -3.49 9.62 5.22
CA TYR A 28 -3.72 10.14 3.86
C TYR A 28 -3.81 9.05 2.80
N VAL A 29 -2.95 8.07 2.87
CA VAL A 29 -2.93 6.92 1.94
C VAL A 29 -4.14 6.03 2.14
N GLY A 30 -4.51 5.73 3.39
CA GLY A 30 -5.71 4.98 3.74
C GLY A 30 -6.98 5.62 3.22
N GLU A 31 -7.14 6.94 3.41
CA GLU A 31 -8.25 7.71 2.82
C GLU A 31 -8.24 7.64 1.29
N SER A 32 -7.08 7.83 0.67
CA SER A 32 -6.94 7.84 -0.79
C SER A 32 -7.40 6.52 -1.41
N ALA A 33 -6.99 5.41 -0.81
CA ALA A 33 -7.37 4.07 -1.25
C ALA A 33 -8.86 3.79 -0.99
N THR A 34 -9.40 4.23 0.15
CA THR A 34 -10.82 4.07 0.51
C THR A 34 -11.71 4.84 -0.46
N TYR A 35 -11.41 6.11 -0.73
CA TYR A 35 -12.21 6.91 -1.68
C TYR A 35 -12.12 6.37 -3.11
N ARG A 36 -10.95 5.84 -3.52
CA ARG A 36 -10.82 5.17 -4.82
C ARG A 36 -11.74 3.96 -4.92
N ALA A 37 -11.72 3.07 -3.93
CA ALA A 37 -12.57 1.88 -3.92
C ALA A 37 -14.06 2.24 -3.87
N SER A 38 -14.45 3.17 -2.99
CA SER A 38 -15.84 3.64 -2.88
C SER A 38 -16.34 4.19 -4.21
N LYS A 39 -15.55 5.06 -4.86
CA LYS A 39 -15.94 5.63 -6.16
C LYS A 39 -16.07 4.57 -7.25
N ASN A 40 -15.15 3.61 -7.29
CA ASN A 40 -15.23 2.51 -8.25
C ASN A 40 -16.49 1.66 -8.05
N ILE A 41 -16.85 1.37 -6.79
CA ILE A 41 -18.07 0.63 -6.44
C ILE A 41 -19.31 1.42 -6.86
N GLU A 42 -19.40 2.72 -6.54
CA GLU A 42 -20.49 3.59 -6.94
C GLU A 42 -20.67 3.63 -8.46
N ASP A 43 -19.59 3.84 -9.20
CA ASP A 43 -19.62 3.85 -10.66
C ASP A 43 -20.10 2.51 -11.23
N ARG A 44 -19.70 1.41 -10.60
CA ARG A 44 -20.13 0.07 -11.02
C ARG A 44 -21.61 -0.18 -10.75
N ILE A 45 -22.11 0.25 -9.60
CA ILE A 45 -23.54 0.19 -9.26
C ILE A 45 -24.34 0.96 -10.31
N ALA A 46 -23.96 2.21 -10.60
CA ALA A 46 -24.65 3.04 -11.59
C ALA A 46 -24.64 2.40 -12.99
N LEU A 47 -23.52 1.81 -13.43
CA LEU A 47 -23.45 1.09 -14.70
C LEU A 47 -24.37 -0.13 -14.75
N ARG A 48 -24.52 -0.86 -13.66
CA ARG A 48 -25.40 -2.04 -13.58
C ARG A 48 -26.87 -1.65 -13.56
N GLU A 49 -27.24 -0.58 -12.87
CA GLU A 49 -28.60 -0.02 -12.90
C GLU A 49 -28.97 0.45 -14.31
N ALA A 50 -28.06 1.16 -14.99
CA ALA A 50 -28.24 1.56 -16.38
C ALA A 50 -28.38 0.36 -17.35
N ALA A 51 -27.83 -0.79 -17.01
CA ALA A 51 -27.99 -2.04 -17.74
C ALA A 51 -29.27 -2.82 -17.39
N GLY A 52 -30.14 -2.27 -16.52
CA GLY A 52 -31.46 -2.82 -16.19
C GLY A 52 -31.51 -3.73 -14.96
N ASN A 53 -30.45 -3.79 -14.15
CA ASN A 53 -30.50 -4.48 -12.86
C ASN A 53 -31.31 -3.66 -11.85
N THR A 54 -31.98 -4.32 -10.91
CA THR A 54 -32.55 -3.64 -9.76
C THR A 54 -31.47 -3.02 -8.91
N HIS A 55 -31.80 -1.98 -8.12
CA HIS A 55 -30.83 -1.34 -7.22
C HIS A 55 -30.12 -2.34 -6.30
N GLN A 56 -30.89 -3.24 -5.69
CA GLN A 56 -30.33 -4.26 -4.77
C GLN A 56 -29.37 -5.24 -5.48
N GLU A 57 -29.70 -5.67 -6.72
CA GLU A 57 -28.80 -6.54 -7.50
C GLU A 57 -27.55 -5.79 -7.95
N ALA A 58 -27.69 -4.53 -8.35
CA ALA A 58 -26.59 -3.68 -8.77
C ALA A 58 -25.60 -3.43 -7.61
N GLU A 59 -26.13 -3.12 -6.40
CA GLU A 59 -25.35 -2.92 -5.18
C GLU A 59 -24.59 -4.18 -4.81
N LEU A 60 -25.27 -5.33 -4.68
CA LEU A 60 -24.64 -6.60 -4.30
C LEU A 60 -23.52 -7.00 -5.26
N LYS A 61 -23.77 -6.95 -6.56
CA LYS A 61 -22.78 -7.29 -7.59
C LYS A 61 -21.68 -6.24 -7.72
N GLY A 62 -22.00 -4.97 -7.48
CA GLY A 62 -21.01 -3.88 -7.48
C GLY A 62 -19.99 -4.07 -6.37
N VAL A 63 -20.43 -4.35 -5.15
CA VAL A 63 -19.55 -4.64 -4.01
C VAL A 63 -18.76 -5.92 -4.23
N GLU A 64 -19.39 -7.02 -4.69
CA GLU A 64 -18.73 -8.29 -4.96
C GLU A 64 -17.57 -8.17 -5.97
N GLU A 65 -17.72 -7.29 -6.96
CA GLU A 65 -16.70 -7.07 -7.98
C GLU A 65 -15.40 -6.52 -7.38
N TYR A 66 -15.50 -5.66 -6.34
CA TYR A 66 -14.38 -5.03 -5.62
C TYR A 66 -14.05 -5.70 -4.29
N ALA A 67 -14.43 -6.95 -4.11
CA ALA A 67 -14.16 -7.70 -2.88
C ALA A 67 -12.64 -7.84 -2.58
N ILE A 68 -11.78 -7.85 -3.60
CA ILE A 68 -10.32 -7.88 -3.46
C ILE A 68 -9.85 -6.57 -2.82
N GLU A 69 -10.26 -5.44 -3.35
CA GLU A 69 -9.94 -4.11 -2.85
C GLU A 69 -10.48 -3.90 -1.43
N CYS A 70 -11.68 -4.35 -1.13
CA CYS A 70 -12.25 -4.32 0.22
C CYS A 70 -11.41 -5.13 1.21
N SER A 71 -10.91 -6.32 0.81
CA SER A 71 -10.03 -7.14 1.64
C SER A 71 -8.68 -6.47 1.86
N ILE A 72 -8.09 -5.83 0.84
CA ILE A 72 -6.87 -5.03 0.94
C ILE A 72 -7.06 -3.88 1.93
N LEU A 73 -8.13 -3.11 1.78
CA LEU A 73 -8.43 -1.95 2.64
C LEU A 73 -8.66 -2.36 4.09
N LYS A 74 -9.40 -3.46 4.31
CA LYS A 74 -9.63 -3.97 5.67
C LYS A 74 -8.31 -4.27 6.39
N VAL A 75 -7.36 -4.87 5.69
CA VAL A 75 -6.02 -5.16 6.26
C VAL A 75 -5.25 -3.87 6.49
N ALA A 76 -5.00 -3.10 5.43
CA ALA A 76 -4.13 -1.93 5.47
C ALA A 76 -4.63 -0.89 6.48
N VAL A 77 -5.89 -0.45 6.37
CA VAL A 77 -6.43 0.63 7.21
C VAL A 77 -6.53 0.20 8.67
N SER A 78 -6.90 -1.06 8.97
CA SER A 78 -6.95 -1.53 10.36
C SER A 78 -5.57 -1.62 11.02
N GLU A 79 -4.52 -1.95 10.24
CA GLU A 79 -3.14 -1.95 10.72
C GLU A 79 -2.60 -0.53 10.89
N ASP A 80 -2.92 0.39 9.98
CA ASP A 80 -2.54 1.80 10.06
C ASP A 80 -3.16 2.47 11.29
N VAL A 81 -4.46 2.24 11.55
CA VAL A 81 -5.14 2.76 12.76
C VAL A 81 -4.48 2.22 14.03
N GLN A 82 -4.15 0.92 14.07
CA GLN A 82 -3.45 0.32 15.21
C GLN A 82 -2.06 0.94 15.40
N ASN A 83 -1.30 1.13 14.32
CA ASN A 83 0.03 1.74 14.36
C ASN A 83 -0.05 3.21 14.81
N CYS A 84 -1.04 3.97 14.33
CA CYS A 84 -1.26 5.35 14.76
C CYS A 84 -1.61 5.44 16.25
N ALA A 85 -2.46 4.55 16.75
CA ALA A 85 -2.83 4.51 18.17
C ALA A 85 -1.64 4.12 19.06
N ASP A 86 -0.81 3.16 18.62
CA ASP A 86 0.40 2.74 19.33
C ASP A 86 1.43 3.86 19.41
N GLU A 87 1.69 4.54 18.29
CA GLU A 87 2.57 5.72 18.26
C GLU A 87 1.99 6.88 19.08
N GLY A 88 0.67 7.00 19.13
CA GLY A 88 -0.01 7.95 20.02
C GLY A 88 0.32 7.70 21.48
N ILE A 89 0.21 6.47 21.98
CA ILE A 89 0.63 6.08 23.34
C ILE A 89 2.09 6.44 23.56
N GLN A 90 2.96 6.10 22.62
CA GLN A 90 4.40 6.35 22.73
C GLN A 90 4.73 7.86 22.82
N ILE A 91 4.04 8.71 22.04
CA ILE A 91 4.21 10.17 22.06
C ILE A 91 3.70 10.76 23.37
N PHE A 92 2.57 10.28 23.90
CA PHE A 92 2.04 10.70 25.18
C PHE A 92 2.89 10.20 26.37
N GLY A 93 3.74 9.17 26.16
CA GLY A 93 4.56 8.57 27.19
C GLY A 93 3.72 7.89 28.27
N GLY A 94 4.14 7.92 29.53
CA GLY A 94 3.41 7.29 30.64
C GLY A 94 1.93 7.66 30.73
N MET A 95 1.59 8.92 30.38
CA MET A 95 0.18 9.36 30.34
C MET A 95 -0.61 8.67 29.21
N GLY A 96 0.02 8.30 28.09
CA GLY A 96 -0.65 7.55 27.02
C GLY A 96 -1.05 6.13 27.42
N PHE A 97 -0.35 5.55 28.38
CA PHE A 97 -0.64 4.24 28.94
C PHE A 97 -1.70 4.29 30.06
N SER A 98 -1.90 5.46 30.69
CA SER A 98 -2.86 5.64 31.79
C SER A 98 -4.28 5.77 31.25
N GLU A 99 -5.26 5.20 31.98
CA GLU A 99 -6.69 5.36 31.71
C GLU A 99 -7.18 6.82 31.88
N GLU A 100 -6.34 7.71 32.44
CA GLU A 100 -6.64 9.13 32.56
C GLU A 100 -6.64 9.88 31.22
N THR A 101 -6.10 9.27 30.17
CA THR A 101 -6.09 9.83 28.81
C THR A 101 -6.80 8.88 27.83
N PRO A 102 -7.37 9.40 26.72
CA PRO A 102 -8.11 8.58 25.76
C PRO A 102 -7.23 7.65 24.91
N MET A 103 -5.90 7.73 24.99
CA MET A 103 -4.99 7.00 24.09
C MET A 103 -5.00 5.49 24.34
N GLU A 104 -5.12 5.06 25.60
CA GLU A 104 -5.24 3.65 25.97
C GLU A 104 -6.50 3.04 25.34
N ALA A 105 -7.65 3.72 25.49
CA ALA A 105 -8.91 3.29 24.90
C ALA A 105 -8.83 3.25 23.37
N ALA A 106 -8.27 4.28 22.73
CA ALA A 106 -8.07 4.32 21.29
C ALA A 106 -7.21 3.15 20.79
N TRP A 107 -6.16 2.77 21.51
CA TRP A 107 -5.32 1.63 21.18
C TRP A 107 -6.08 0.31 21.25
N ARG A 108 -6.88 0.12 22.31
CA ARG A 108 -7.69 -1.08 22.52
C ARG A 108 -8.76 -1.23 21.44
N ASP A 109 -9.44 -0.12 21.10
CA ASP A 109 -10.47 -0.08 20.07
C ASP A 109 -9.86 -0.33 18.66
N ALA A 110 -8.68 0.21 18.39
CA ALA A 110 -7.96 -0.06 17.14
C ALA A 110 -7.53 -1.54 17.05
N ARG A 111 -7.10 -2.15 18.17
CA ARG A 111 -6.57 -3.53 18.18
C ARG A 111 -7.58 -4.56 17.74
N ILE A 112 -8.84 -4.42 18.15
CA ILE A 112 -9.88 -5.39 17.81
C ILE A 112 -10.23 -5.38 16.30
N ALA A 113 -10.02 -4.25 15.61
CA ALA A 113 -10.30 -4.11 14.18
C ALA A 113 -9.51 -5.10 13.30
N ARG A 114 -8.38 -5.62 13.78
CA ARG A 114 -7.59 -6.63 13.06
C ARG A 114 -8.11 -8.06 13.23
N ILE A 115 -9.11 -8.28 14.09
CA ILE A 115 -9.61 -9.60 14.50
C ILE A 115 -10.99 -9.88 13.92
N TYR A 116 -11.95 -8.96 14.08
CA TYR A 116 -13.32 -9.16 13.62
C TYR A 116 -13.48 -9.01 12.11
N GLU A 117 -14.62 -9.45 11.57
CA GLU A 117 -14.96 -9.42 10.14
C GLU A 117 -13.94 -10.11 9.24
N GLY A 118 -13.45 -11.23 9.73
CA GLY A 118 -12.30 -11.94 9.15
C GLY A 118 -10.98 -11.34 9.63
N THR A 119 -10.11 -12.18 10.21
CA THR A 119 -8.81 -11.69 10.66
C THR A 119 -8.01 -11.11 9.49
N ASN A 120 -7.01 -10.29 9.78
CA ASN A 120 -6.17 -9.72 8.74
C ASN A 120 -5.44 -10.79 7.92
N GLU A 121 -5.10 -11.92 8.53
CA GLU A 121 -4.52 -13.09 7.83
C GLU A 121 -5.50 -13.68 6.82
N ILE A 122 -6.78 -13.86 7.22
CA ILE A 122 -7.83 -14.36 6.32
C ILE A 122 -8.04 -13.39 5.15
N ASN A 123 -8.14 -12.09 5.42
CA ASN A 123 -8.33 -11.09 4.36
C ASN A 123 -7.14 -11.01 3.40
N ARG A 124 -5.89 -11.18 3.89
CA ARG A 124 -4.71 -11.32 3.04
C ARG A 124 -4.83 -12.50 2.09
N MET A 125 -5.13 -13.68 2.61
CA MET A 125 -5.30 -14.88 1.79
C MET A 125 -6.47 -14.76 0.81
N LEU A 126 -7.58 -14.13 1.23
CA LEU A 126 -8.74 -13.87 0.37
C LEU A 126 -8.38 -12.97 -0.82
N SER A 127 -7.63 -11.89 -0.62
CA SER A 127 -7.29 -10.94 -1.69
C SER A 127 -6.54 -11.63 -2.84
N VAL A 128 -5.50 -12.39 -2.54
CA VAL A 128 -4.71 -13.14 -3.54
C VAL A 128 -5.51 -14.33 -4.07
N GLY A 129 -6.16 -15.09 -3.21
CA GLY A 129 -6.94 -16.27 -3.62
C GLY A 129 -8.09 -15.90 -4.57
N MET A 130 -8.80 -14.78 -4.33
CA MET A 130 -9.83 -14.29 -5.25
C MET A 130 -9.23 -13.81 -6.58
N LEU A 131 -8.07 -13.15 -6.56
CA LEU A 131 -7.39 -12.69 -7.77
C LEU A 131 -6.98 -13.90 -8.64
N VAL A 132 -6.36 -14.91 -8.05
CA VAL A 132 -5.97 -16.14 -8.74
C VAL A 132 -7.20 -16.86 -9.30
N LYS A 133 -8.29 -16.99 -8.52
CA LYS A 133 -9.54 -17.59 -9.00
C LYS A 133 -10.17 -16.83 -10.17
N LYS A 134 -10.15 -15.48 -10.14
CA LYS A 134 -10.61 -14.65 -11.27
C LYS A 134 -9.74 -14.87 -12.51
N ALA A 135 -8.42 -15.01 -12.34
CA ALA A 135 -7.50 -15.31 -13.44
C ALA A 135 -7.74 -16.71 -14.03
N MET A 136 -7.90 -17.72 -13.20
CA MET A 136 -8.19 -19.10 -13.66
C MET A 136 -9.53 -19.20 -14.42
N LYS A 137 -10.51 -18.33 -14.09
CA LYS A 137 -11.80 -18.26 -14.81
C LYS A 137 -11.73 -17.38 -16.07
N GLY A 138 -10.58 -16.78 -16.38
CA GLY A 138 -10.41 -15.87 -17.53
C GLY A 138 -11.07 -14.51 -17.35
N HIS A 139 -11.47 -14.13 -16.13
CA HIS A 139 -12.04 -12.82 -15.85
C HIS A 139 -10.97 -11.71 -15.75
N VAL A 140 -9.73 -12.09 -15.46
CA VAL A 140 -8.56 -11.20 -15.40
C VAL A 140 -7.41 -11.94 -16.07
N ASP A 141 -6.73 -11.30 -16.98
CA ASP A 141 -5.49 -11.84 -17.55
C ASP A 141 -4.33 -11.58 -16.60
N LEU A 142 -3.92 -12.58 -15.87
CA LEU A 142 -2.75 -12.57 -14.99
C LEU A 142 -1.56 -13.32 -15.61
N LEU A 143 -1.85 -14.34 -16.43
CA LEU A 143 -0.83 -15.23 -16.99
C LEU A 143 -0.05 -14.59 -18.14
N GLY A 144 -0.73 -13.83 -19.00
CA GLY A 144 -0.10 -13.09 -20.09
C GLY A 144 0.99 -12.14 -19.57
N PRO A 145 0.63 -11.15 -18.71
CA PRO A 145 1.60 -10.26 -18.09
C PRO A 145 2.70 -10.97 -17.27
N ALA A 146 2.38 -12.06 -16.56
CA ALA A 146 3.40 -12.82 -15.84
C ALA A 146 4.42 -13.46 -16.80
N THR A 147 3.97 -13.98 -17.95
CA THR A 147 4.83 -14.53 -19.00
C THR A 147 5.70 -13.44 -19.63
N GLU A 148 5.15 -12.23 -19.86
CA GLU A 148 5.91 -11.08 -20.34
C GLU A 148 7.03 -10.70 -19.37
N VAL A 149 6.75 -10.65 -18.06
CA VAL A 149 7.77 -10.41 -17.04
C VAL A 149 8.85 -11.48 -17.04
N GLN A 150 8.49 -12.77 -17.19
CA GLN A 150 9.45 -13.84 -17.29
C GLN A 150 10.36 -13.71 -18.52
N ASN A 151 9.81 -13.34 -19.66
CA ASN A 151 10.56 -13.08 -20.90
C ASN A 151 11.48 -11.86 -20.74
N GLU A 152 11.00 -10.79 -20.09
CA GLU A 152 11.82 -9.60 -19.80
C GLU A 152 13.02 -9.91 -18.91
N LEU A 153 12.86 -10.83 -17.94
CA LEU A 153 13.96 -11.25 -17.06
C LEU A 153 15.05 -12.02 -17.81
N MET A 154 14.68 -12.77 -18.84
CA MET A 154 15.63 -13.49 -19.71
C MET A 154 16.24 -12.61 -20.80
N GLY A 155 15.64 -11.46 -21.07
CA GLY A 155 16.08 -10.52 -22.09
C GLY A 155 17.19 -9.58 -21.62
N ILE A 156 17.76 -8.84 -22.59
CA ILE A 156 18.73 -7.78 -22.33
C ILE A 156 17.97 -6.56 -21.79
N PRO A 157 18.39 -5.97 -20.64
CA PRO A 157 17.75 -4.76 -20.12
C PRO A 157 17.82 -3.61 -21.13
N SER A 158 16.75 -2.83 -21.25
CA SER A 158 16.80 -1.54 -21.96
C SER A 158 17.70 -0.58 -21.20
N PHE A 159 18.52 0.18 -21.95
CA PHE A 159 19.40 1.23 -21.44
C PHE A 159 18.83 2.63 -21.70
N GLU A 160 17.57 2.73 -22.10
CA GLU A 160 16.91 4.02 -22.28
C GLU A 160 16.81 4.73 -20.93
N THR A 161 17.15 6.02 -20.93
CA THR A 161 16.98 6.88 -19.76
C THR A 161 15.57 7.48 -19.82
N PRO A 162 14.66 7.11 -18.91
CA PRO A 162 13.32 7.69 -18.90
C PRO A 162 13.36 9.19 -18.59
N ASP A 163 12.41 9.93 -19.15
CA ASP A 163 12.18 11.34 -18.81
C ASP A 163 11.24 11.41 -17.57
N TYR A 164 11.76 11.98 -16.50
CA TYR A 164 11.03 12.19 -15.25
C TYR A 164 10.68 13.66 -15.01
N SER A 165 10.45 14.43 -16.07
CA SER A 165 10.09 15.85 -15.97
C SER A 165 8.66 16.08 -15.45
N GLU A 166 7.75 15.13 -15.61
CA GLU A 166 6.37 15.25 -15.14
C GLU A 166 6.21 14.76 -13.69
N LEU A 167 5.25 15.37 -12.98
CA LEU A 167 4.90 14.96 -11.63
C LEU A 167 4.59 13.46 -11.55
N PHE A 168 5.26 12.78 -10.65
CA PHE A 168 5.11 11.35 -10.39
C PHE A 168 5.47 10.40 -11.55
N SER A 169 6.20 10.85 -12.58
CA SER A 169 6.61 9.97 -13.68
C SER A 169 7.50 8.81 -13.18
N GLU A 170 8.49 9.09 -12.31
CA GLU A 170 9.33 8.05 -11.72
C GLU A 170 8.56 7.16 -10.75
N GLU A 171 7.68 7.74 -9.93
CA GLU A 171 6.87 7.01 -8.97
C GLU A 171 5.87 6.06 -9.66
N LYS A 172 5.29 6.47 -10.77
CA LYS A 172 4.41 5.62 -11.59
C LYS A 172 5.18 4.47 -12.24
N GLU A 173 6.38 4.73 -12.72
CA GLU A 173 7.26 3.68 -13.22
C GLU A 173 7.64 2.71 -12.11
N MET A 174 7.94 3.20 -10.91
CA MET A 174 8.21 2.36 -9.76
C MET A 174 7.01 1.47 -9.43
N ILE A 175 5.79 2.00 -9.40
CA ILE A 175 4.57 1.18 -9.21
C ILE A 175 4.45 0.11 -10.28
N ALA A 176 4.72 0.43 -11.55
CA ALA A 176 4.72 -0.55 -12.62
C ALA A 176 5.77 -1.65 -12.40
N LYS A 177 6.95 -1.30 -11.90
CA LYS A 177 7.99 -2.26 -11.50
C LYS A 177 7.55 -3.14 -10.32
N LEU A 178 6.89 -2.57 -9.31
CA LEU A 178 6.36 -3.35 -8.18
C LEU A 178 5.26 -4.33 -8.63
N LYS A 179 4.40 -3.94 -9.59
CA LYS A 179 3.45 -4.85 -10.22
C LYS A 179 4.14 -6.03 -10.91
N LYS A 180 5.30 -5.80 -11.55
CA LYS A 180 6.12 -6.87 -12.12
C LYS A 180 6.68 -7.82 -11.05
N VAL A 181 7.05 -7.30 -9.86
CA VAL A 181 7.44 -8.16 -8.73
C VAL A 181 6.29 -9.07 -8.32
N PHE A 182 5.08 -8.52 -8.17
CA PHE A 182 3.89 -9.32 -7.86
C PHE A 182 3.63 -10.39 -8.92
N LEU A 183 3.64 -10.02 -10.19
CA LEU A 183 3.43 -10.95 -11.31
C LEU A 183 4.49 -12.04 -11.38
N MET A 184 5.75 -11.72 -11.13
CA MET A 184 6.85 -12.68 -11.07
C MET A 184 6.66 -13.70 -9.95
N VAL A 185 6.32 -13.24 -8.74
CA VAL A 185 6.10 -14.12 -7.57
C VAL A 185 4.82 -14.93 -7.73
N ALA A 186 3.70 -14.27 -8.02
CA ALA A 186 2.40 -14.93 -8.14
C ALA A 186 2.35 -15.89 -9.33
N GLY A 187 2.91 -15.50 -10.48
CA GLY A 187 2.98 -16.35 -11.69
C GLY A 187 3.77 -17.61 -11.45
N ALA A 188 4.97 -17.52 -10.88
CA ALA A 188 5.80 -18.69 -10.57
C ALA A 188 5.16 -19.58 -9.49
N ALA A 189 4.52 -18.99 -8.47
CA ALA A 189 3.81 -19.75 -7.44
C ALA A 189 2.62 -20.52 -8.01
N VAL A 190 1.81 -19.88 -8.87
CA VAL A 190 0.68 -20.56 -9.56
C VAL A 190 1.20 -21.67 -10.47
N GLN A 191 2.27 -21.46 -11.21
CA GLN A 191 2.87 -22.46 -12.08
C GLN A 191 3.39 -23.67 -11.29
N LYS A 192 3.99 -23.44 -10.11
CA LYS A 192 4.56 -24.50 -9.27
C LYS A 192 3.51 -25.30 -8.51
N TYR A 193 2.52 -24.61 -7.91
CA TYR A 193 1.58 -25.22 -6.96
C TYR A 193 0.17 -25.45 -7.53
N GLY A 194 -0.20 -24.74 -8.59
CA GLY A 194 -1.52 -24.90 -9.22
C GLY A 194 -2.67 -24.77 -8.23
N THR A 195 -3.47 -25.84 -8.14
CA THR A 195 -4.64 -25.91 -7.23
C THR A 195 -4.27 -26.07 -5.74
N GLU A 196 -3.01 -26.41 -5.42
CA GLU A 196 -2.54 -26.58 -4.05
C GLU A 196 -2.00 -25.28 -3.44
N LEU A 197 -2.03 -24.17 -4.19
CA LEU A 197 -1.50 -22.87 -3.74
C LEU A 197 -2.17 -22.38 -2.44
N ASP A 198 -3.42 -22.71 -2.21
CA ASP A 198 -4.16 -22.36 -0.99
C ASP A 198 -3.61 -23.01 0.29
N GLN A 199 -2.84 -24.10 0.17
CA GLN A 199 -2.14 -24.73 1.28
C GLN A 199 -0.84 -24.01 1.66
N HIS A 200 -0.32 -23.16 0.78
CA HIS A 200 0.90 -22.37 0.98
C HIS A 200 0.59 -20.98 1.57
N GLN A 201 -0.08 -20.96 2.74
CA GLN A 201 -0.61 -19.74 3.35
C GLN A 201 0.43 -18.64 3.58
N GLN A 202 1.65 -18.97 4.00
CA GLN A 202 2.72 -17.98 4.21
C GLN A 202 3.12 -17.28 2.92
N LEU A 203 3.15 -18.01 1.80
CA LEU A 203 3.40 -17.42 0.48
C LEU A 203 2.24 -16.54 0.02
N LEU A 204 1.00 -16.95 0.26
CA LEU A 204 -0.19 -16.13 -0.03
C LEU A 204 -0.17 -14.82 0.79
N ILE A 205 0.20 -14.88 2.07
CA ILE A 205 0.32 -13.69 2.94
C ILE A 205 1.41 -12.76 2.41
N ALA A 206 2.58 -13.27 2.06
CA ALA A 206 3.66 -12.45 1.51
C ALA A 206 3.27 -11.79 0.17
N ALA A 207 2.60 -12.54 -0.72
CA ALA A 207 2.06 -11.98 -1.97
C ALA A 207 0.97 -10.94 -1.73
N ALA A 208 0.12 -11.13 -0.71
CA ALA A 208 -0.89 -10.15 -0.32
C ALA A 208 -0.26 -8.85 0.20
N ASP A 209 0.80 -8.93 1.00
CA ASP A 209 1.54 -7.74 1.45
C ASP A 209 2.08 -6.95 0.26
N ILE A 210 2.63 -7.60 -0.77
CA ILE A 210 3.05 -6.94 -2.01
C ILE A 210 1.86 -6.25 -2.70
N LEU A 211 0.73 -6.92 -2.84
CA LEU A 211 -0.46 -6.40 -3.50
C LEU A 211 -1.05 -5.20 -2.75
N ILE A 212 -1.08 -5.26 -1.41
CA ILE A 212 -1.54 -4.18 -0.53
C ILE A 212 -0.70 -2.93 -0.77
N GLU A 213 0.63 -3.04 -0.68
CA GLU A 213 1.53 -1.89 -0.84
C GLU A 213 1.38 -1.22 -2.21
N ILE A 214 1.23 -2.01 -3.27
CA ILE A 214 1.00 -1.49 -4.63
C ILE A 214 -0.31 -0.70 -4.70
N TYR A 215 -1.42 -1.28 -4.19
CA TYR A 215 -2.73 -0.64 -4.27
C TYR A 215 -2.79 0.67 -3.46
N MET A 216 -2.22 0.66 -2.26
CA MET A 216 -2.19 1.80 -1.37
C MET A 216 -1.34 2.94 -1.95
N ALA A 217 -0.10 2.64 -2.38
CA ALA A 217 0.80 3.63 -2.99
C ALA A 217 0.22 4.24 -4.27
N GLU A 218 -0.31 3.41 -5.18
CA GLU A 218 -0.93 3.89 -6.42
C GLU A 218 -2.13 4.80 -6.13
N SER A 219 -2.94 4.47 -5.13
CA SER A 219 -4.12 5.27 -4.78
C SER A 219 -3.76 6.67 -4.27
N ALA A 220 -2.70 6.79 -3.46
CA ALA A 220 -2.19 8.06 -3.00
C ALA A 220 -1.67 8.94 -4.16
N ILE A 221 -0.86 8.35 -5.06
CA ILE A 221 -0.33 9.03 -6.23
C ILE A 221 -1.46 9.55 -7.13
N LEU A 222 -2.45 8.71 -7.43
CA LEU A 222 -3.59 9.09 -8.27
C LEU A 222 -4.42 10.24 -7.66
N ARG A 223 -4.69 10.20 -6.35
CA ARG A 223 -5.40 11.29 -5.65
C ARG A 223 -4.59 12.58 -5.69
N THR A 224 -3.31 12.51 -5.34
CA THR A 224 -2.43 13.69 -5.29
C THR A 224 -2.24 14.31 -6.66
N GLU A 225 -1.97 13.52 -7.70
CA GLU A 225 -1.86 14.01 -9.08
C GLU A 225 -3.15 14.69 -9.56
N LYS A 226 -4.30 14.07 -9.30
CA LYS A 226 -5.60 14.66 -9.64
C LYS A 226 -5.81 16.00 -8.95
N ASN A 227 -5.44 16.11 -7.68
CA ASN A 227 -5.58 17.34 -6.93
C ASN A 227 -4.57 18.41 -7.41
N ALA A 228 -3.32 18.04 -7.68
CA ALA A 228 -2.31 18.96 -8.21
C ALA A 228 -2.71 19.56 -9.58
N LYS A 229 -3.40 18.79 -10.43
CA LYS A 229 -3.98 19.29 -11.68
C LYS A 229 -5.16 20.25 -11.48
N ARG A 230 -5.88 20.15 -10.35
CA ARG A 230 -7.02 21.03 -10.03
C ARG A 230 -6.63 22.30 -9.29
N THR A 231 -5.53 22.26 -8.56
CA THR A 231 -4.97 23.35 -7.79
C THR A 231 -3.58 23.69 -8.35
N SER A 232 -2.52 23.26 -7.66
CA SER A 232 -1.14 23.34 -8.12
C SER A 232 -0.27 22.35 -7.35
N GLU A 233 0.91 22.02 -7.88
CA GLU A 233 1.90 21.21 -7.16
C GLU A 233 2.35 21.88 -5.86
N LYS A 234 2.47 23.21 -5.86
CA LYS A 234 2.83 23.97 -4.67
C LYS A 234 1.81 23.83 -3.55
N GLU A 235 0.52 23.84 -3.87
CA GLU A 235 -0.54 23.66 -2.88
C GLU A 235 -0.62 22.20 -2.40
N GLN A 236 -0.17 21.26 -3.21
CA GLN A 236 -0.15 19.82 -2.89
C GLN A 236 1.25 19.34 -2.44
N ALA A 237 2.19 20.23 -2.12
CA ALA A 237 3.57 19.86 -1.80
C ALA A 237 3.67 18.79 -0.71
N VAL A 238 2.92 18.94 0.39
CA VAL A 238 2.93 17.99 1.50
C VAL A 238 2.31 16.63 1.11
N GLN A 239 1.23 16.63 0.32
CA GLN A 239 0.61 15.40 -0.19
C GLN A 239 1.52 14.69 -1.20
N ILE A 240 2.29 15.45 -1.99
CA ILE A 240 3.36 14.93 -2.84
C ILE A 240 4.43 14.26 -1.99
N ALA A 241 4.87 14.93 -0.92
CA ALA A 241 5.84 14.38 0.02
C ALA A 241 5.33 13.09 0.69
N MET A 242 4.06 13.06 1.13
CA MET A 242 3.42 11.86 1.68
C MET A 242 3.39 10.69 0.69
N SER A 243 3.00 10.96 -0.56
CA SER A 243 2.92 9.94 -1.61
C SER A 243 4.29 9.34 -1.93
N LYS A 244 5.33 10.17 -2.00
CA LYS A 244 6.72 9.73 -2.21
C LYS A 244 7.26 8.96 -1.01
N LEU A 245 7.00 9.43 0.20
CA LEU A 245 7.43 8.76 1.44
C LEU A 245 6.78 7.37 1.58
N TYR A 246 5.47 7.28 1.29
CA TYR A 246 4.77 5.99 1.33
C TYR A 246 5.34 5.01 0.30
N LEU A 247 5.49 5.43 -0.95
CA LEU A 247 6.03 4.58 -2.00
C LEU A 247 7.45 4.09 -1.67
N TYR A 248 8.31 4.94 -1.11
CA TYR A 248 9.65 4.53 -0.68
C TYR A 248 9.58 3.40 0.36
N ASN A 249 8.69 3.51 1.36
CA ASN A 249 8.50 2.47 2.37
C ASN A 249 7.90 1.20 1.74
N ALA A 250 6.92 1.34 0.85
CA ALA A 250 6.30 0.24 0.12
C ALA A 250 7.32 -0.55 -0.70
N VAL A 251 8.26 0.10 -1.38
CA VAL A 251 9.36 -0.56 -2.12
C VAL A 251 10.17 -1.46 -1.19
N SER A 252 10.49 -0.99 0.02
CA SER A 252 11.28 -1.78 1.00
C SER A 252 10.50 -3.01 1.48
N ILE A 253 9.19 -2.87 1.70
CA ILE A 253 8.31 -3.99 2.09
C ILE A 253 8.21 -4.99 0.94
N VAL A 254 7.96 -4.52 -0.28
CA VAL A 254 7.85 -5.37 -1.48
C VAL A 254 9.16 -6.12 -1.76
N GLU A 255 10.32 -5.47 -1.60
CA GLU A 255 11.63 -6.12 -1.73
C GLU A 255 11.79 -7.25 -0.70
N GLY A 256 11.47 -6.99 0.56
CA GLY A 256 11.53 -7.97 1.64
C GLY A 256 10.61 -9.16 1.39
N LYS A 257 9.33 -8.89 1.07
CA LYS A 257 8.31 -9.91 0.82
C LYS A 257 8.53 -10.68 -0.49
N GLY A 258 8.99 -9.99 -1.52
CA GLY A 258 9.41 -10.63 -2.77
C GLY A 258 10.57 -11.60 -2.56
N LYS A 259 11.58 -11.21 -1.78
CA LYS A 259 12.70 -12.08 -1.43
C LYS A 259 12.25 -13.28 -0.59
N GLU A 260 11.46 -13.06 0.46
CA GLU A 260 10.87 -14.11 1.29
C GLU A 260 10.13 -15.13 0.43
N SER A 261 9.28 -14.67 -0.48
CA SER A 261 8.55 -15.53 -1.40
C SER A 261 9.47 -16.34 -2.31
N ILE A 262 10.40 -15.69 -3.01
CA ILE A 262 11.28 -16.34 -3.98
C ILE A 262 12.11 -17.46 -3.32
N ILE A 263 12.72 -17.19 -2.17
CA ILE A 263 13.55 -18.20 -1.48
C ILE A 263 12.75 -19.35 -0.88
N SER A 264 11.42 -19.18 -0.71
CA SER A 264 10.56 -20.23 -0.17
C SER A 264 10.19 -21.30 -1.19
N PHE A 265 10.23 -20.99 -2.49
CA PHE A 265 9.77 -21.93 -3.50
C PHE A 265 10.72 -22.13 -4.69
N ALA A 266 11.54 -21.15 -5.04
CA ALA A 266 12.44 -21.25 -6.19
C ALA A 266 13.82 -21.79 -5.77
N GLU A 267 14.50 -22.48 -6.68
CA GLU A 267 15.82 -23.06 -6.45
C GLU A 267 16.74 -22.84 -7.66
N GLY A 268 18.05 -22.98 -7.45
CA GLY A 268 19.06 -22.99 -8.53
C GLY A 268 19.08 -21.70 -9.35
N ASP A 269 19.04 -21.85 -10.67
CA ASP A 269 19.12 -20.72 -11.62
C ASP A 269 17.82 -19.90 -11.68
N GLU A 270 16.66 -20.55 -11.47
CA GLU A 270 15.38 -19.86 -11.37
C GLU A 270 15.39 -18.86 -10.19
N GLN A 271 15.80 -19.30 -9.00
CA GLN A 271 15.90 -18.45 -7.83
C GLN A 271 16.86 -17.27 -8.09
N ARG A 272 18.03 -17.52 -8.68
CA ARG A 272 19.00 -16.47 -9.00
C ARG A 272 18.42 -15.43 -9.96
N MET A 273 17.76 -15.87 -11.00
CA MET A 273 17.13 -15.00 -12.00
C MET A 273 16.04 -14.13 -11.35
N MET A 274 15.15 -14.73 -10.53
CA MET A 274 14.10 -14.01 -9.85
C MET A 274 14.65 -12.98 -8.85
N LEU A 275 15.69 -13.33 -8.08
CA LEU A 275 16.35 -12.39 -7.15
C LEU A 275 17.04 -11.23 -7.89
N MET A 276 17.61 -11.48 -9.05
CA MET A 276 18.15 -10.40 -9.91
C MET A 276 17.03 -9.49 -10.42
N GLY A 277 15.91 -10.07 -10.85
CA GLY A 277 14.73 -9.34 -11.25
C GLY A 277 14.16 -8.49 -10.12
N LEU A 278 14.03 -9.04 -8.93
CA LEU A 278 13.58 -8.33 -7.74
C LEU A 278 14.45 -7.09 -7.48
N LYS A 279 15.77 -7.25 -7.45
CA LYS A 279 16.71 -6.13 -7.27
C LYS A 279 16.58 -5.08 -8.36
N ARG A 280 16.33 -5.47 -9.61
CA ARG A 280 16.11 -4.56 -10.73
C ARG A 280 14.81 -3.77 -10.57
N TYR A 281 13.72 -4.43 -10.17
CA TYR A 281 12.40 -3.83 -10.08
C TYR A 281 12.18 -3.00 -8.80
N THR A 282 13.01 -3.15 -7.78
CA THR A 282 12.94 -2.37 -6.54
C THR A 282 13.97 -1.25 -6.46
N LYS A 283 14.76 -1.03 -7.52
CA LYS A 283 15.79 0.02 -7.56
C LYS A 283 15.22 1.33 -8.10
N TYR A 284 15.39 2.41 -7.33
CA TYR A 284 15.15 3.78 -7.79
C TYR A 284 16.25 4.27 -8.74
N THR A 285 15.91 5.17 -9.65
CA THR A 285 16.87 5.98 -10.39
C THR A 285 17.30 7.18 -9.54
N ASN A 286 16.32 7.91 -8.98
CA ASN A 286 16.55 9.04 -8.09
C ASN A 286 15.91 8.76 -6.72
N TYR A 287 16.75 8.53 -5.70
CA TYR A 287 16.24 8.31 -4.36
C TYR A 287 15.73 9.61 -3.74
N PRO A 288 14.52 9.65 -3.18
CA PRO A 288 14.04 10.82 -2.46
C PRO A 288 14.79 11.02 -1.14
N ASP A 289 14.95 12.28 -0.70
CA ASP A 289 15.45 12.56 0.64
C ASP A 289 14.34 12.31 1.67
N ILE A 290 14.42 11.17 2.33
CA ILE A 290 13.41 10.71 3.28
C ILE A 290 13.35 11.58 4.54
N VAL A 291 14.48 12.17 4.94
CA VAL A 291 14.52 13.02 6.13
C VAL A 291 13.81 14.33 5.84
N ASP A 292 14.06 14.92 4.68
CA ASP A 292 13.41 16.16 4.26
C ASP A 292 11.90 15.97 4.07
N LEU A 293 11.48 14.89 3.40
CA LEU A 293 10.04 14.56 3.27
C LEU A 293 9.35 14.44 4.63
N ARG A 294 9.97 13.71 5.59
CA ARG A 294 9.42 13.56 6.94
C ARG A 294 9.33 14.88 7.69
N ASN A 295 10.34 15.73 7.55
CA ASN A 295 10.36 17.04 8.19
C ASN A 295 9.26 17.95 7.61
N GLU A 296 9.10 18.00 6.29
CA GLU A 296 8.05 18.78 5.62
C GLU A 296 6.65 18.40 6.10
N ILE A 297 6.35 17.10 6.13
CA ILE A 297 5.06 16.56 6.59
C ILE A 297 4.83 16.91 8.07
N ALA A 298 5.83 16.65 8.91
CA ALA A 298 5.72 16.88 10.35
C ALA A 298 5.55 18.37 10.71
N GLU A 299 6.27 19.27 10.04
CA GLU A 299 6.12 20.71 10.26
C GLU A 299 4.72 21.20 9.87
N LYS A 300 4.12 20.67 8.80
CA LYS A 300 2.74 20.99 8.45
C LYS A 300 1.75 20.52 9.52
N VAL A 301 1.84 19.26 9.94
CA VAL A 301 0.99 18.70 11.02
C VAL A 301 1.15 19.51 12.32
N LYS A 302 2.38 19.86 12.68
CA LYS A 302 2.70 20.65 13.87
C LYS A 302 2.12 22.06 13.79
N ALA A 303 2.21 22.73 12.64
CA ALA A 303 1.70 24.08 12.44
C ALA A 303 0.17 24.13 12.53
N GLU A 304 -0.51 23.17 11.91
CA GLU A 304 -1.98 23.07 11.93
C GLU A 304 -2.54 22.50 13.24
N ASN A 305 -1.70 21.76 13.99
CA ASN A 305 -2.05 21.06 15.23
C ASN A 305 -3.25 20.11 15.07
N LYS A 306 -3.42 19.55 13.88
CA LYS A 306 -4.47 18.57 13.48
C LYS A 306 -4.12 17.89 12.17
N TYR A 307 -4.86 16.86 11.83
CA TYR A 307 -4.90 16.30 10.47
C TYR A 307 -5.62 17.29 9.54
N CYS A 308 -5.03 17.61 8.38
CA CYS A 308 -5.49 18.69 7.49
C CYS A 308 -5.27 18.43 6.00
N PHE A 309 -5.34 17.14 5.54
CA PHE A 309 -4.96 16.75 4.18
C PHE A 309 -6.11 16.18 3.34
#